data_20337e83f195d5baa3d88bf5f6f3463f
#
_entry.id   20337e83f195d5baa3d88bf5f6f3463f
#
_cell.length_a   1.000
_cell.length_b   1.000
_cell.length_c   1.000
_cell.angle_alpha   90.00
_cell.angle_beta   90.00
_cell.angle_gamma   90.00
#
_symmetry.space_group_name_H-M   'P 1'
#
loop_
_entity.id
_entity.type
_entity.pdbx_description
1 polymer ?
#
loop_
_entity_poly.entity_id
_entity_poly.type
_entity_poly.pdbx_seq_one_letter_code
_entity_poly.pdbx_strand_id
1 'polypeptide(L)'
;CDDLLSLVFCHDLDTAPVQISPESGELQNKKVQALVARLGQEHKLSLFCKKPLLVEGPSDALICSFLSQKLGVHLEASGSQLLPVIGTGQMPVVSKFIRLLGKTPVVLADADAFADNLELTNYYLAGSIVADQKAAESGAASATALATAAYNDFCQLVNSKWEEIKDIAITHPYWVNKGEGEETKAKRRAVFCALFSHDDSTLSDLNTDRSWITIRSRLEAVLGLLELAGCFILRKGAIESYYQSSDIFTSEGKPSAAVDEIEHLDGLETSTLEVVLPEVTRCIKFASQGEKINEAESLRDVLLSIAAPAVAKLNAGSNTQEMKILCKTNLREKSELFDLSVEGEQLSIALKSNILNVRGFPITLEKGEDVVSKIERSLQSNA
;
A
#
# COMPACT_ATOMS: atom_id res chain seq x y z
N CYS A 1 -9.33 21.09 11.32
CA CYS A 1 -8.36 21.30 12.40
C CYS A 1 -7.34 22.32 11.97
N ASP A 2 -7.36 23.49 12.57
CA ASP A 2 -6.45 24.56 12.19
C ASP A 2 -5.03 24.34 12.79
N ASP A 3 -4.92 23.41 13.73
CA ASP A 3 -3.66 23.05 14.37
C ASP A 3 -3.44 21.52 14.39
N LEU A 4 -2.67 21.02 13.42
CA LEU A 4 -2.28 19.61 13.35
C LEU A 4 -1.42 19.16 14.53
N LEU A 5 -0.76 20.09 15.23
CA LEU A 5 0.11 19.82 16.38
C LEU A 5 -0.70 19.47 17.64
N SER A 6 -1.98 19.85 17.66
CA SER A 6 -2.88 19.50 18.76
C SER A 6 -3.50 18.10 18.61
N LEU A 7 -3.33 17.45 17.44
CA LEU A 7 -3.89 16.13 17.20
C LEU A 7 -3.01 15.02 17.77
N VAL A 8 -3.66 14.05 18.40
CA VAL A 8 -3.05 12.80 18.85
C VAL A 8 -3.62 11.67 17.99
N PHE A 9 -2.74 10.93 17.33
CA PHE A 9 -3.12 9.84 16.45
C PHE A 9 -2.99 8.51 17.19
N CYS A 10 -4.12 7.84 17.38
CA CYS A 10 -4.18 6.49 17.95
C CYS A 10 -4.45 5.51 16.78
N HIS A 11 -3.50 4.64 16.49
CA HIS A 11 -3.58 3.74 15.34
C HIS A 11 -4.19 2.39 15.70
N ASP A 12 -3.84 1.87 16.87
CA ASP A 12 -4.37 0.63 17.46
C ASP A 12 -4.19 0.69 19.00
N LEU A 13 -4.59 -0.39 19.67
CA LEU A 13 -4.50 -0.48 21.14
C LEU A 13 -3.10 -0.81 21.64
N ASP A 14 -2.25 -1.38 20.77
CA ASP A 14 -0.94 -1.91 21.16
C ASP A 14 0.20 -0.94 20.84
N THR A 15 -0.05 0.09 20.02
CA THR A 15 0.96 1.11 19.68
C THR A 15 0.75 2.39 20.46
N ALA A 16 1.87 3.01 20.83
CA ALA A 16 1.82 4.30 21.51
C ALA A 16 1.17 5.37 20.62
N PRO A 17 0.32 6.25 21.18
CA PRO A 17 -0.25 7.37 20.45
C PRO A 17 0.86 8.26 19.88
N VAL A 18 0.66 8.73 18.65
CA VAL A 18 1.59 9.61 17.95
C VAL A 18 1.08 11.05 17.98
N GLN A 19 1.91 11.97 18.45
CA GLN A 19 1.68 13.42 18.33
C GLN A 19 2.91 14.05 17.70
N ILE A 20 2.69 14.95 16.75
CA ILE A 20 3.80 15.65 16.09
C ILE A 20 4.36 16.68 17.09
N SER A 21 5.64 16.57 17.42
CA SER A 21 6.32 17.59 18.21
C SER A 21 6.50 18.89 17.43
N PRO A 22 6.15 20.06 17.99
CA PRO A 22 6.44 21.36 17.39
C PRO A 22 7.94 21.57 17.11
N GLU A 23 8.80 20.89 17.87
CA GLU A 23 10.26 20.99 17.77
C GLU A 23 10.84 20.03 16.71
N SER A 24 10.00 19.21 16.06
CA SER A 24 10.48 18.33 15.00
C SER A 24 11.07 19.16 13.87
N GLY A 25 12.37 18.96 13.57
CA GLY A 25 13.08 19.70 12.52
C GLY A 25 12.45 19.51 11.12
N GLU A 26 11.64 18.49 10.96
CA GLU A 26 10.94 18.19 9.71
C GLU A 26 9.76 19.15 9.47
N LEU A 27 9.06 19.59 10.53
CA LEU A 27 8.03 20.64 10.43
C LEU A 27 8.61 22.03 10.14
N GLN A 28 9.88 22.24 10.45
CA GLN A 28 10.57 23.49 10.11
C GLN A 28 10.96 23.54 8.64
N ASN A 29 10.86 22.42 7.90
CA ASN A 29 11.08 22.39 6.47
C ASN A 29 9.98 23.20 5.74
N LYS A 30 10.39 24.22 4.99
CA LYS A 30 9.46 25.10 4.23
C LYS A 30 8.54 24.33 3.30
N LYS A 31 8.98 23.20 2.72
CA LYS A 31 8.16 22.36 1.86
C LYS A 31 7.04 21.67 2.64
N VAL A 32 7.34 21.16 3.85
CA VAL A 32 6.34 20.55 4.74
C VAL A 32 5.34 21.59 5.21
N GLN A 33 5.80 22.80 5.60
CA GLN A 33 4.92 23.90 5.98
C GLN A 33 3.99 24.31 4.83
N ALA A 34 4.52 24.41 3.61
CA ALA A 34 3.72 24.71 2.42
C ALA A 34 2.71 23.61 2.11
N LEU A 35 3.07 22.34 2.34
CA LEU A 35 2.17 21.20 2.20
C LEU A 35 1.03 21.30 3.24
N VAL A 36 1.35 21.46 4.50
CA VAL A 36 0.37 21.57 5.60
C VAL A 36 -0.61 22.71 5.33
N ALA A 37 -0.13 23.87 4.84
CA ALA A 37 -0.98 24.99 4.49
C ALA A 37 -1.93 24.72 3.30
N ARG A 38 -1.57 23.77 2.43
CA ARG A 38 -2.37 23.39 1.24
C ARG A 38 -3.24 22.14 1.46
N LEU A 39 -3.20 21.52 2.65
CA LEU A 39 -3.98 20.33 2.93
C LEU A 39 -5.47 20.59 2.71
N GLY A 40 -5.97 20.13 1.57
CA GLY A 40 -7.39 20.14 1.23
C GLY A 40 -8.19 19.11 2.05
N GLN A 41 -9.47 19.03 1.77
CA GLN A 41 -10.37 18.13 2.51
C GLN A 41 -10.00 16.65 2.30
N GLU A 42 -9.59 16.27 1.08
CA GLU A 42 -9.15 14.92 0.75
C GLU A 42 -7.88 14.53 1.53
N HIS A 43 -6.92 15.42 1.64
CA HIS A 43 -5.73 15.20 2.45
C HIS A 43 -6.05 15.04 3.94
N LYS A 44 -7.08 15.74 4.44
CA LYS A 44 -7.54 15.56 5.83
C LYS A 44 -8.16 14.19 6.07
N LEU A 45 -8.85 13.62 5.08
CA LEU A 45 -9.37 12.26 5.17
C LEU A 45 -8.24 11.23 5.27
N SER A 46 -7.10 11.44 4.60
CA SER A 46 -5.94 10.56 4.71
C SER A 46 -5.36 10.47 6.14
N LEU A 47 -5.69 11.44 7.02
CA LEU A 47 -5.32 11.38 8.42
C LEU A 47 -6.00 10.21 9.16
N PHE A 48 -7.08 9.67 8.63
CA PHE A 48 -7.82 8.56 9.23
C PHE A 48 -7.50 7.20 8.64
N CYS A 49 -6.74 7.14 7.54
CA CYS A 49 -6.31 5.87 6.95
C CYS A 49 -4.95 5.40 7.50
N LYS A 50 -4.71 4.08 7.50
CA LYS A 50 -3.43 3.48 7.94
C LYS A 50 -2.37 3.55 6.84
N LYS A 51 -2.75 3.20 5.60
CA LYS A 51 -1.86 3.09 4.43
C LYS A 51 -2.39 3.96 3.28
N PRO A 52 -2.21 5.29 3.32
CA PRO A 52 -2.60 6.11 2.18
C PRO A 52 -1.80 5.72 0.94
N LEU A 53 -2.50 5.56 -0.20
CA LEU A 53 -1.91 5.33 -1.51
C LEU A 53 -1.68 6.68 -2.18
N LEU A 54 -0.43 7.08 -2.26
CA LEU A 54 0.00 8.33 -2.90
C LEU A 54 0.22 8.09 -4.39
N VAL A 55 -0.36 8.94 -5.22
CA VAL A 55 -0.19 8.95 -6.69
C VAL A 55 0.16 10.35 -7.16
N GLU A 56 0.79 10.50 -8.34
CA GLU A 56 1.32 11.80 -8.77
C GLU A 56 0.24 12.79 -9.19
N GLY A 57 -0.82 12.31 -9.84
CA GLY A 57 -1.82 13.19 -10.40
C GLY A 57 -3.24 12.63 -10.49
N PRO A 58 -4.16 13.44 -11.06
CA PRO A 58 -5.55 13.05 -11.23
C PRO A 58 -5.75 11.84 -12.15
N SER A 59 -4.94 11.70 -13.20
CA SER A 59 -4.99 10.56 -14.13
C SER A 59 -4.68 9.25 -13.42
N ASP A 60 -3.61 9.24 -12.60
CA ASP A 60 -3.25 8.08 -11.78
C ASP A 60 -4.38 7.73 -10.82
N ALA A 61 -4.98 8.76 -10.19
CA ALA A 61 -6.08 8.56 -9.25
C ALA A 61 -7.31 7.93 -9.94
N LEU A 62 -7.65 8.37 -11.15
CA LEU A 62 -8.76 7.82 -11.93
C LEU A 62 -8.50 6.34 -12.27
N ILE A 63 -7.34 6.02 -12.83
CA ILE A 63 -6.96 4.65 -13.18
C ILE A 63 -6.89 3.74 -11.95
N CYS A 64 -6.27 4.20 -10.86
CA CYS A 64 -6.18 3.42 -9.62
C CYS A 64 -7.56 3.16 -9.00
N SER A 65 -8.45 4.17 -9.02
CA SER A 65 -9.83 4.02 -8.52
C SER A 65 -10.61 2.99 -9.33
N PHE A 66 -10.56 3.08 -10.65
CA PHE A 66 -11.19 2.13 -11.56
C PHE A 66 -10.66 0.70 -11.34
N LEU A 67 -9.32 0.55 -11.35
CA LEU A 67 -8.70 -0.76 -11.19
C LEU A 67 -9.00 -1.38 -9.82
N SER A 68 -9.05 -0.59 -8.75
CA SER A 68 -9.40 -1.12 -7.43
C SER A 68 -10.78 -1.76 -7.43
N GLN A 69 -11.77 -1.13 -8.07
CA GLN A 69 -13.12 -1.68 -8.21
C GLN A 69 -13.14 -2.94 -9.10
N LYS A 70 -12.45 -2.90 -10.25
CA LYS A 70 -12.40 -4.02 -11.19
C LYS A 70 -11.69 -5.26 -10.62
N LEU A 71 -10.68 -5.04 -9.78
CA LEU A 71 -9.96 -6.09 -9.05
C LEU A 71 -10.72 -6.61 -7.82
N GLY A 72 -11.87 -6.02 -7.48
CA GLY A 72 -12.62 -6.35 -6.27
C GLY A 72 -11.90 -5.93 -4.98
N VAL A 73 -11.01 -4.93 -5.07
CA VAL A 73 -10.24 -4.40 -3.95
C VAL A 73 -10.89 -3.12 -3.45
N HIS A 74 -11.31 -3.10 -2.19
CA HIS A 74 -11.91 -1.92 -1.56
C HIS A 74 -10.86 -1.21 -0.70
N LEU A 75 -10.17 -0.21 -1.27
CA LEU A 75 -9.09 0.52 -0.58
C LEU A 75 -9.55 1.11 0.74
N GLU A 76 -10.67 1.83 0.75
CA GLU A 76 -11.20 2.49 1.94
C GLU A 76 -11.58 1.48 3.04
N ALA A 77 -12.22 0.37 2.65
CA ALA A 77 -12.58 -0.70 3.59
C ALA A 77 -11.34 -1.41 4.16
N SER A 78 -10.22 -1.39 3.43
CA SER A 78 -8.93 -1.93 3.88
C SER A 78 -8.12 -0.92 4.71
N GLY A 79 -8.68 0.25 5.03
CA GLY A 79 -7.97 1.31 5.75
C GLY A 79 -6.93 2.05 4.92
N SER A 80 -7.05 1.99 3.59
CA SER A 80 -6.26 2.78 2.64
C SER A 80 -7.12 3.87 2.01
N GLN A 81 -6.49 4.94 1.55
CA GLN A 81 -7.14 5.99 0.78
C GLN A 81 -6.22 6.47 -0.33
N LEU A 82 -6.79 6.64 -1.51
CA LEU A 82 -6.10 7.21 -2.65
C LEU A 82 -5.91 8.71 -2.46
N LEU A 83 -4.66 9.19 -2.63
CA LEU A 83 -4.28 10.58 -2.37
C LEU A 83 -3.40 11.09 -3.51
N PRO A 84 -3.95 11.92 -4.42
CA PRO A 84 -3.14 12.57 -5.45
C PRO A 84 -2.24 13.65 -4.83
N VAL A 85 -0.93 13.56 -5.13
CA VAL A 85 0.10 14.48 -4.66
C VAL A 85 0.45 15.43 -5.80
N ILE A 86 -0.26 16.55 -5.91
CA ILE A 86 -0.09 17.47 -7.03
C ILE A 86 1.23 18.22 -6.90
N GLY A 87 2.14 18.01 -7.84
CA GLY A 87 3.39 18.76 -8.01
C GLY A 87 4.63 17.87 -8.05
N THR A 88 5.48 18.16 -9.02
CA THR A 88 6.74 17.45 -9.27
C THR A 88 7.64 17.48 -8.03
N GLY A 89 8.12 16.32 -7.59
CA GLY A 89 9.04 16.20 -6.46
C GLY A 89 8.40 16.37 -5.07
N GLN A 90 7.06 16.36 -4.95
CA GLN A 90 6.38 16.44 -3.65
C GLN A 90 6.24 15.06 -2.98
N MET A 91 6.35 13.99 -3.72
CA MET A 91 6.16 12.62 -3.24
C MET A 91 7.02 12.28 -2.00
N PRO A 92 8.34 12.57 -1.97
CA PRO A 92 9.16 12.33 -0.78
C PRO A 92 8.71 13.17 0.42
N VAL A 93 8.31 14.43 0.19
CA VAL A 93 7.89 15.35 1.25
C VAL A 93 6.59 14.90 1.89
N VAL A 94 5.60 14.52 1.06
CA VAL A 94 4.31 14.01 1.52
C VAL A 94 4.49 12.68 2.24
N SER A 95 5.30 11.77 1.70
CA SER A 95 5.61 10.50 2.37
C SER A 95 6.25 10.71 3.75
N LYS A 96 7.19 11.64 3.86
CA LYS A 96 7.79 12.02 5.16
C LYS A 96 6.75 12.54 6.14
N PHE A 97 5.91 13.46 5.69
CA PHE A 97 4.85 14.02 6.52
C PHE A 97 3.87 12.95 7.02
N ILE A 98 3.42 12.07 6.13
CA ILE A 98 2.50 10.97 6.47
C ILE A 98 3.13 10.00 7.49
N ARG A 99 4.43 9.71 7.37
CA ARG A 99 5.14 8.86 8.35
C ARG A 99 5.30 9.53 9.71
N LEU A 100 5.44 10.87 9.78
CA LEU A 100 5.42 11.61 11.05
C LEU A 100 4.11 11.42 11.81
N LEU A 101 3.01 11.16 11.09
CA LEU A 101 1.71 10.86 11.68
C LEU A 101 1.59 9.38 12.11
N GLY A 102 2.68 8.61 12.08
CA GLY A 102 2.67 7.19 12.42
C GLY A 102 2.03 6.28 11.35
N LYS A 103 1.89 6.75 10.11
CA LYS A 103 1.24 6.01 9.02
C LYS A 103 2.27 5.46 8.03
N THR A 104 1.86 4.43 7.28
CA THR A 104 2.72 3.77 6.29
C THR A 104 2.25 4.11 4.88
N PRO A 105 2.72 5.21 4.25
CA PRO A 105 2.31 5.56 2.90
C PRO A 105 2.83 4.55 1.88
N VAL A 106 1.95 4.16 0.96
CA VAL A 106 2.29 3.43 -0.25
C VAL A 106 2.39 4.43 -1.40
N VAL A 107 3.34 4.27 -2.30
CA VAL A 107 3.58 5.21 -3.38
C VAL A 107 3.52 4.49 -4.72
N LEU A 108 2.82 5.09 -5.68
CA LEU A 108 2.94 4.83 -7.11
C LEU A 108 3.53 6.09 -7.75
N ALA A 109 4.72 5.98 -8.30
CA ALA A 109 5.45 7.10 -8.90
C ALA A 109 5.90 6.80 -10.32
N ASP A 110 6.06 7.85 -11.12
CA ASP A 110 6.58 7.78 -12.48
C ASP A 110 8.06 7.35 -12.50
N ALA A 111 8.53 6.90 -13.64
CA ALA A 111 9.91 6.44 -13.84
C ALA A 111 10.96 7.50 -13.48
N ASP A 112 10.65 8.78 -13.64
CA ASP A 112 11.56 9.87 -13.34
C ASP A 112 11.88 10.02 -11.85
N ALA A 113 10.99 9.55 -10.97
CA ALA A 113 11.24 9.49 -9.54
C ALA A 113 12.46 8.60 -9.18
N PHE A 114 12.78 7.63 -10.02
CA PHE A 114 13.99 6.80 -9.91
C PHE A 114 15.11 7.27 -10.84
N ALA A 115 14.79 7.57 -12.11
CA ALA A 115 15.81 7.86 -13.13
C ALA A 115 16.57 9.18 -12.89
N ASP A 116 15.96 10.15 -12.23
CA ASP A 116 16.57 11.47 -11.95
C ASP A 116 17.50 11.45 -10.74
N ASN A 117 17.08 10.77 -9.67
CA ASN A 117 17.81 10.70 -8.39
C ASN A 117 17.27 9.59 -7.50
N LEU A 118 17.94 9.37 -6.36
CA LEU A 118 17.57 8.34 -5.40
C LEU A 118 16.85 8.89 -4.15
N GLU A 119 16.29 10.11 -4.16
CA GLU A 119 15.70 10.69 -2.95
C GLU A 119 14.53 9.83 -2.44
N LEU A 120 13.56 9.52 -3.30
CA LEU A 120 12.42 8.68 -2.96
C LEU A 120 12.86 7.24 -2.65
N THR A 121 13.75 6.68 -3.48
CA THR A 121 14.31 5.33 -3.32
C THR A 121 14.96 5.15 -1.96
N ASN A 122 15.90 6.04 -1.60
CA ASN A 122 16.60 5.97 -0.33
C ASN A 122 15.65 6.17 0.85
N TYR A 123 14.63 7.02 0.69
CA TYR A 123 13.65 7.25 1.74
C TYR A 123 12.83 5.98 2.06
N TYR A 124 12.47 5.19 1.06
CA TYR A 124 11.71 3.96 1.26
C TYR A 124 12.57 2.78 1.69
N LEU A 125 13.81 2.67 1.18
CA LEU A 125 14.69 1.56 1.51
C LEU A 125 15.42 1.75 2.86
N ALA A 126 15.69 2.99 3.28
CA ALA A 126 16.39 3.25 4.53
C ALA A 126 15.61 2.73 5.74
N GLY A 127 16.18 1.76 6.44
CA GLY A 127 15.58 1.15 7.64
C GLY A 127 14.44 0.17 7.35
N SER A 128 14.23 -0.22 6.09
CA SER A 128 13.31 -1.29 5.73
C SER A 128 13.92 -2.65 6.01
N ILE A 129 13.55 -3.26 7.14
CA ILE A 129 14.07 -4.56 7.56
C ILE A 129 13.85 -5.63 6.47
N VAL A 130 12.68 -5.65 5.85
CA VAL A 130 12.34 -6.64 4.82
C VAL A 130 13.20 -6.45 3.56
N ALA A 131 13.41 -5.19 3.13
CA ALA A 131 14.25 -4.90 1.98
C ALA A 131 15.73 -5.19 2.28
N ASP A 132 16.23 -4.88 3.48
CA ASP A 132 17.59 -5.18 3.88
C ASP A 132 17.85 -6.68 3.99
N GLN A 133 16.93 -7.47 4.54
CA GLN A 133 17.03 -8.93 4.54
C GLN A 133 17.09 -9.50 3.13
N LYS A 134 16.25 -9.01 2.23
CA LYS A 134 16.26 -9.45 0.84
C LYS A 134 17.53 -9.03 0.09
N ALA A 135 18.04 -7.85 0.33
CA ALA A 135 19.33 -7.39 -0.23
C ALA A 135 20.50 -8.23 0.27
N ALA A 136 20.49 -8.64 1.55
CA ALA A 136 21.52 -9.50 2.13
C ALA A 136 21.57 -10.90 1.47
N GLU A 137 20.44 -11.45 1.02
CA GLU A 137 20.42 -12.69 0.23
C GLU A 137 21.23 -12.58 -1.08
N SER A 138 21.36 -11.37 -1.62
CA SER A 138 22.18 -11.08 -2.81
C SER A 138 23.63 -10.68 -2.48
N GLY A 139 24.01 -10.74 -1.19
CA GLY A 139 25.34 -10.37 -0.72
C GLY A 139 25.57 -8.86 -0.55
N ALA A 140 24.53 -8.03 -0.63
CA ALA A 140 24.63 -6.59 -0.43
C ALA A 140 24.61 -6.23 1.07
N ALA A 141 25.32 -5.16 1.44
CA ALA A 141 25.37 -4.69 2.82
C ALA A 141 24.03 -4.10 3.32
N SER A 142 23.23 -3.52 2.42
CA SER A 142 21.88 -3.01 2.66
C SER A 142 21.15 -2.79 1.34
N ALA A 143 19.83 -2.62 1.40
CA ALA A 143 19.01 -2.29 0.25
C ALA A 143 19.40 -0.94 -0.38
N THR A 144 19.72 0.07 0.43
CA THR A 144 20.18 1.37 -0.03
C THR A 144 21.56 1.28 -0.71
N ALA A 145 22.47 0.44 -0.22
CA ALA A 145 23.77 0.23 -0.86
C ALA A 145 23.61 -0.43 -2.25
N LEU A 146 22.74 -1.45 -2.36
CA LEU A 146 22.42 -2.09 -3.63
C LEU A 146 21.81 -1.10 -4.63
N ALA A 147 20.84 -0.30 -4.19
CA ALA A 147 20.19 0.71 -5.02
C ALA A 147 21.19 1.77 -5.52
N THR A 148 22.05 2.25 -4.64
CA THR A 148 23.08 3.24 -4.99
C THR A 148 24.07 2.70 -6.02
N ALA A 149 24.54 1.47 -5.83
CA ALA A 149 25.44 0.82 -6.77
C ALA A 149 24.78 0.63 -8.15
N ALA A 150 23.57 0.07 -8.19
CA ALA A 150 22.84 -0.14 -9.44
C ALA A 150 22.54 1.17 -10.17
N TYR A 151 22.14 2.22 -9.46
CA TYR A 151 21.88 3.54 -10.03
C TYR A 151 23.14 4.19 -10.62
N ASN A 152 24.27 4.12 -9.91
CA ASN A 152 25.54 4.68 -10.39
C ASN A 152 26.01 3.96 -11.65
N ASP A 153 25.93 2.63 -11.69
CA ASP A 153 26.29 1.85 -12.87
C ASP A 153 25.33 2.13 -14.04
N PHE A 154 24.04 2.28 -13.77
CA PHE A 154 23.07 2.72 -14.78
C PHE A 154 23.43 4.09 -15.36
N CYS A 155 23.68 5.10 -14.51
CA CYS A 155 24.09 6.43 -14.96
C CYS A 155 25.39 6.41 -15.78
N GLN A 156 26.37 5.62 -15.34
CA GLN A 156 27.63 5.47 -16.07
C GLN A 156 27.42 4.79 -17.43
N LEU A 157 26.61 3.75 -17.49
CA LEU A 157 26.30 3.04 -18.73
C LEU A 157 25.58 3.94 -19.72
N VAL A 158 24.54 4.68 -19.28
CA VAL A 158 23.83 5.65 -20.12
C VAL A 158 24.77 6.72 -20.69
N ASN A 159 25.71 7.23 -19.88
CA ASN A 159 26.63 8.23 -20.34
C ASN A 159 27.67 7.69 -21.35
N SER A 160 28.18 6.48 -21.12
CA SER A 160 29.25 5.88 -21.95
C SER A 160 28.75 5.18 -23.21
N LYS A 161 27.51 4.64 -23.19
CA LYS A 161 26.96 3.82 -24.27
C LYS A 161 25.65 4.36 -24.85
N TRP A 162 25.42 5.67 -24.74
CA TRP A 162 24.19 6.30 -25.27
C TRP A 162 23.94 5.96 -26.73
N GLU A 163 24.95 6.03 -27.58
CA GLU A 163 24.79 5.82 -29.02
C GLU A 163 24.36 4.38 -29.38
N GLU A 164 24.58 3.41 -28.47
CA GLU A 164 24.13 2.02 -28.69
C GLU A 164 22.62 1.86 -28.46
N ILE A 165 22.03 2.56 -27.47
CA ILE A 165 20.60 2.42 -27.09
C ILE A 165 19.73 3.56 -27.62
N LYS A 166 20.32 4.57 -28.19
CA LYS A 166 19.68 5.80 -28.62
C LYS A 166 18.46 5.57 -29.51
N ASP A 167 18.57 4.69 -30.50
CA ASP A 167 17.51 4.51 -31.49
C ASP A 167 16.20 4.00 -30.90
N ILE A 168 16.23 3.21 -29.81
CA ILE A 168 15.03 2.78 -29.11
C ILE A 168 14.61 3.72 -27.98
N ALA A 169 15.48 4.60 -27.50
CA ALA A 169 15.19 5.52 -26.42
C ALA A 169 14.62 6.87 -26.89
N ILE A 170 15.04 7.37 -28.06
CA ILE A 170 14.65 8.70 -28.56
C ILE A 170 13.18 8.84 -28.94
N THR A 171 12.48 7.74 -29.13
CA THR A 171 11.04 7.72 -29.43
C THR A 171 10.20 7.96 -28.18
N HIS A 172 10.77 7.77 -26.98
CA HIS A 172 10.06 7.92 -25.73
C HIS A 172 9.68 9.37 -25.43
N PRO A 173 8.47 9.66 -24.88
CA PRO A 173 8.01 11.03 -24.56
C PRO A 173 8.98 11.83 -23.68
N TYR A 174 9.68 11.21 -22.75
CA TYR A 174 10.71 11.88 -21.94
C TYR A 174 11.87 12.46 -22.73
N TRP A 175 12.18 11.88 -23.89
CA TRP A 175 13.18 12.45 -24.79
C TRP A 175 12.57 13.46 -25.73
N VAL A 176 11.42 13.14 -26.32
CA VAL A 176 10.74 14.00 -27.31
C VAL A 176 10.37 15.35 -26.71
N ASN A 177 9.83 15.35 -25.48
CA ASN A 177 9.32 16.53 -24.80
C ASN A 177 10.33 17.16 -23.81
N LYS A 178 11.63 16.86 -23.94
CA LYS A 178 12.65 17.39 -23.04
C LYS A 178 12.75 18.90 -23.12
N GLY A 179 12.90 19.53 -21.97
CA GLY A 179 13.21 20.96 -21.85
C GLY A 179 14.65 21.31 -22.27
N GLU A 180 14.89 22.57 -22.49
CA GLU A 180 16.24 23.10 -22.75
C GLU A 180 17.14 22.84 -21.53
N GLY A 181 18.32 22.25 -21.73
CA GLY A 181 19.28 21.92 -20.66
C GLY A 181 18.97 20.65 -19.88
N GLU A 182 17.88 19.93 -20.18
CA GLU A 182 17.49 18.69 -19.48
C GLU A 182 17.98 17.40 -20.15
N GLU A 183 18.86 17.50 -21.14
CA GLU A 183 19.27 16.34 -21.95
C GLU A 183 19.77 15.16 -21.13
N THR A 184 20.57 15.38 -20.09
CA THR A 184 21.11 14.29 -19.23
C THR A 184 20.01 13.54 -18.49
N LYS A 185 19.01 14.25 -17.98
CA LYS A 185 17.86 13.63 -17.31
C LYS A 185 16.98 12.90 -18.33
N ALA A 186 16.70 13.55 -19.46
CA ALA A 186 15.90 12.96 -20.52
C ALA A 186 16.51 11.67 -21.06
N LYS A 187 17.85 11.60 -21.23
CA LYS A 187 18.57 10.35 -21.57
C LYS A 187 18.32 9.26 -20.55
N ARG A 188 18.51 9.54 -19.26
CA ARG A 188 18.32 8.55 -18.20
C ARG A 188 16.88 8.05 -18.14
N ARG A 189 15.90 8.94 -18.16
CA ARG A 189 14.48 8.61 -18.16
C ARG A 189 14.11 7.74 -19.36
N ALA A 190 14.50 8.16 -20.58
CA ALA A 190 14.17 7.44 -21.80
C ALA A 190 14.86 6.06 -21.87
N VAL A 191 16.12 5.97 -21.45
CA VAL A 191 16.84 4.68 -21.39
C VAL A 191 16.22 3.76 -20.35
N PHE A 192 15.88 4.29 -19.15
CA PHE A 192 15.19 3.48 -18.15
C PHE A 192 13.91 2.86 -18.71
N CYS A 193 13.07 3.65 -19.34
CA CYS A 193 11.83 3.16 -19.95
C CYS A 193 12.09 2.18 -21.10
N ALA A 194 13.09 2.44 -21.94
CA ALA A 194 13.46 1.54 -23.03
C ALA A 194 13.90 0.15 -22.53
N LEU A 195 14.67 0.10 -21.44
CA LEU A 195 15.09 -1.16 -20.82
C LEU A 195 13.93 -2.05 -20.40
N PHE A 196 12.80 -1.48 -19.95
CA PHE A 196 11.63 -2.22 -19.50
C PHE A 196 10.52 -2.36 -20.55
N SER A 197 10.61 -1.65 -21.67
CA SER A 197 9.66 -1.74 -22.77
C SER A 197 10.09 -2.73 -23.86
N HIS A 198 11.35 -3.15 -23.88
CA HIS A 198 11.90 -4.06 -24.89
C HIS A 198 12.31 -5.40 -24.26
N ASP A 199 12.26 -6.44 -25.06
CA ASP A 199 12.64 -7.80 -24.65
C ASP A 199 14.16 -8.02 -24.65
N ASP A 200 14.59 -9.18 -24.14
CA ASP A 200 16.02 -9.56 -24.07
C ASP A 200 16.68 -9.67 -25.43
N SER A 201 15.93 -10.04 -26.47
CA SER A 201 16.48 -10.17 -27.82
C SER A 201 16.86 -8.80 -28.37
N THR A 202 15.95 -7.85 -28.31
CA THR A 202 16.18 -6.45 -28.71
C THR A 202 17.38 -5.85 -27.97
N LEU A 203 17.44 -6.03 -26.65
CA LEU A 203 18.56 -5.49 -25.85
C LEU A 203 19.89 -6.21 -26.12
N SER A 204 19.87 -7.50 -26.49
CA SER A 204 21.08 -8.25 -26.86
C SER A 204 21.64 -7.79 -28.20
N ASP A 205 20.80 -7.37 -29.12
CA ASP A 205 21.21 -6.91 -30.44
C ASP A 205 21.90 -5.53 -30.38
N LEU A 206 21.68 -4.74 -29.30
CA LEU A 206 22.30 -3.44 -29.13
C LEU A 206 23.83 -3.52 -28.90
N ASN A 207 24.29 -4.56 -28.20
CA ASN A 207 25.70 -4.78 -27.96
C ASN A 207 26.05 -6.24 -27.63
N THR A 208 27.31 -6.60 -27.87
CA THR A 208 27.82 -7.98 -27.69
C THR A 208 28.13 -8.31 -26.23
N ASP A 209 28.34 -7.33 -25.36
CA ASP A 209 28.72 -7.52 -23.95
C ASP A 209 27.51 -7.66 -23.00
N ARG A 210 26.29 -7.59 -23.54
CA ARG A 210 25.02 -7.74 -22.80
C ARG A 210 24.88 -6.78 -21.60
N SER A 211 25.60 -5.65 -21.61
CA SER A 211 25.58 -4.70 -20.49
C SER A 211 24.17 -4.14 -20.21
N TRP A 212 23.35 -3.94 -21.25
CA TRP A 212 21.97 -3.45 -21.12
C TRP A 212 21.04 -4.45 -20.39
N ILE A 213 21.19 -5.74 -20.68
CA ILE A 213 20.43 -6.80 -19.97
C ILE A 213 20.89 -6.89 -18.51
N THR A 214 22.23 -6.83 -18.30
CA THR A 214 22.78 -6.89 -16.95
C THR A 214 22.30 -5.74 -16.08
N ILE A 215 22.32 -4.50 -16.60
CA ILE A 215 21.84 -3.35 -15.83
C ILE A 215 20.33 -3.41 -15.60
N ARG A 216 19.53 -3.85 -16.58
CA ARG A 216 18.08 -4.07 -16.39
C ARG A 216 17.80 -5.03 -15.25
N SER A 217 18.48 -6.17 -15.19
CA SER A 217 18.31 -7.16 -14.11
C SER A 217 18.67 -6.59 -12.74
N ARG A 218 19.68 -5.73 -12.65
CA ARG A 218 20.07 -5.07 -11.39
C ARG A 218 19.04 -4.02 -10.98
N LEU A 219 18.52 -3.23 -11.93
CA LEU A 219 17.44 -2.28 -11.68
C LEU A 219 16.16 -3.01 -11.24
N GLU A 220 15.81 -4.13 -11.89
CA GLU A 220 14.66 -4.95 -11.50
C GLU A 220 14.77 -5.45 -10.05
N ALA A 221 15.95 -5.88 -9.63
CA ALA A 221 16.18 -6.27 -8.24
C ALA A 221 15.94 -5.10 -7.27
N VAL A 222 16.39 -3.89 -7.60
CA VAL A 222 16.16 -2.68 -6.78
C VAL A 222 14.68 -2.31 -6.75
N LEU A 223 14.00 -2.35 -7.90
CA LEU A 223 12.56 -2.08 -7.99
C LEU A 223 11.76 -3.09 -7.17
N GLY A 224 12.16 -4.36 -7.17
CA GLY A 224 11.57 -5.38 -6.30
C GLY A 224 11.74 -5.07 -4.80
N LEU A 225 12.89 -4.56 -4.37
CA LEU A 225 13.09 -4.09 -2.99
C LEU A 225 12.21 -2.90 -2.63
N LEU A 226 12.04 -1.96 -3.57
CA LEU A 226 11.14 -0.83 -3.40
C LEU A 226 9.69 -1.26 -3.25
N GLU A 227 9.23 -2.21 -4.06
CA GLU A 227 7.86 -2.76 -3.97
C GLU A 227 7.64 -3.43 -2.60
N LEU A 228 8.61 -4.16 -2.06
CA LEU A 228 8.54 -4.71 -0.70
C LEU A 228 8.43 -3.63 0.38
N ALA A 229 9.02 -2.45 0.14
CA ALA A 229 8.95 -1.31 1.04
C ALA A 229 7.73 -0.41 0.82
N GLY A 230 6.83 -0.75 -0.14
CA GLY A 230 5.63 0.00 -0.46
C GLY A 230 5.84 1.17 -1.43
N CYS A 231 6.92 1.15 -2.22
CA CYS A 231 7.18 2.14 -3.26
C CYS A 231 7.21 1.46 -4.63
N PHE A 232 6.28 1.82 -5.49
CA PHE A 232 6.12 1.26 -6.84
C PHE A 232 6.49 2.31 -7.87
N ILE A 233 7.43 1.98 -8.74
CA ILE A 233 7.88 2.84 -9.82
C ILE A 233 7.34 2.30 -11.13
N LEU A 234 6.67 3.15 -11.91
CA LEU A 234 6.18 2.82 -13.25
C LEU A 234 7.37 2.61 -14.20
N ARG A 235 7.52 1.40 -14.72
CA ARG A 235 8.70 1.02 -15.50
C ARG A 235 8.73 1.60 -16.90
N LYS A 236 7.56 1.87 -17.49
CA LYS A 236 7.43 2.41 -18.86
C LYS A 236 7.36 3.93 -18.94
N GLY A 237 7.45 4.63 -17.81
CA GLY A 237 7.39 6.10 -17.77
C GLY A 237 6.32 6.60 -16.82
N ALA A 238 5.45 7.48 -17.28
CA ALA A 238 4.23 7.88 -16.61
C ALA A 238 3.10 6.87 -16.91
N ILE A 239 1.98 6.96 -16.19
CA ILE A 239 0.85 6.04 -16.35
C ILE A 239 0.30 6.04 -17.79
N GLU A 240 0.35 7.18 -18.47
CA GLU A 240 -0.09 7.31 -19.86
C GLU A 240 0.75 6.46 -20.84
N SER A 241 1.97 6.08 -20.47
CA SER A 241 2.80 5.18 -21.29
C SER A 241 2.30 3.74 -21.34
N TYR A 242 1.29 3.41 -20.56
CA TYR A 242 0.62 2.10 -20.55
C TYR A 242 -0.70 2.11 -21.32
N TYR A 243 -1.21 3.28 -21.71
CA TYR A 243 -2.50 3.40 -22.40
C TYR A 243 -2.45 2.76 -23.79
N GLN A 244 -3.54 2.10 -24.14
CA GLN A 244 -3.73 1.46 -25.44
C GLN A 244 -4.76 2.21 -26.30
N SER A 245 -5.57 3.07 -25.67
CA SER A 245 -6.67 3.78 -26.32
C SER A 245 -6.26 5.13 -26.90
N SER A 246 -5.19 5.75 -26.39
CA SER A 246 -4.77 7.10 -26.85
C SER A 246 -3.27 7.33 -26.72
N ASP A 247 -2.74 8.17 -27.64
CA ASP A 247 -1.34 8.62 -27.66
C ASP A 247 -1.19 10.04 -27.11
N ILE A 248 -2.08 10.48 -26.20
CA ILE A 248 -2.08 11.86 -25.68
C ILE A 248 -1.12 11.99 -24.50
N PHE A 249 -0.05 12.77 -24.71
CA PHE A 249 0.99 13.03 -23.70
C PHE A 249 1.04 14.49 -23.22
N THR A 250 0.07 15.32 -23.60
CA THR A 250 0.01 16.72 -23.14
C THR A 250 -0.71 16.82 -21.79
N SER A 251 -0.24 17.70 -20.91
CA SER A 251 -0.79 17.84 -19.55
C SER A 251 -2.29 18.18 -19.52
N GLU A 252 -2.79 18.90 -20.53
CA GLU A 252 -4.22 19.28 -20.63
C GLU A 252 -5.11 18.12 -21.06
N GLY A 253 -4.59 17.17 -21.84
CA GLY A 253 -5.32 16.01 -22.35
C GLY A 253 -5.30 14.78 -21.43
N LYS A 254 -4.42 14.74 -20.45
CA LYS A 254 -4.21 13.57 -19.58
C LYS A 254 -5.47 13.04 -18.88
N PRO A 255 -6.31 13.86 -18.22
CA PRO A 255 -7.52 13.35 -17.56
C PRO A 255 -8.54 12.79 -18.55
N SER A 256 -8.66 13.39 -19.75
CA SER A 256 -9.56 12.87 -20.80
C SER A 256 -9.04 11.53 -21.32
N ALA A 257 -7.73 11.44 -21.59
CA ALA A 257 -7.10 10.20 -22.03
C ALA A 257 -7.25 9.07 -20.98
N ALA A 258 -7.22 9.42 -19.68
CA ALA A 258 -7.47 8.44 -18.63
C ALA A 258 -8.91 7.91 -18.65
N VAL A 259 -9.89 8.76 -19.00
CA VAL A 259 -11.30 8.31 -19.15
C VAL A 259 -11.44 7.39 -20.36
N ASP A 260 -10.86 7.75 -21.50
CA ASP A 260 -10.87 6.92 -22.71
C ASP A 260 -10.18 5.56 -22.46
N GLU A 261 -9.09 5.57 -21.70
CA GLU A 261 -8.41 4.32 -21.30
C GLU A 261 -9.26 3.47 -20.35
N ILE A 262 -9.97 4.08 -19.42
CA ILE A 262 -10.90 3.36 -18.52
C ILE A 262 -11.98 2.63 -19.32
N GLU A 263 -12.55 3.27 -20.35
CA GLU A 263 -13.55 2.62 -21.22
C GLU A 263 -12.95 1.39 -21.93
N HIS A 264 -11.69 1.49 -22.39
CA HIS A 264 -10.98 0.37 -22.98
C HIS A 264 -10.71 -0.76 -21.96
N LEU A 265 -10.18 -0.42 -20.78
CA LEU A 265 -9.84 -1.37 -19.72
C LEU A 265 -11.07 -2.08 -19.14
N ASP A 266 -12.25 -1.42 -19.13
CA ASP A 266 -13.49 -2.02 -18.63
C ASP A 266 -13.91 -3.26 -19.40
N GLY A 267 -13.58 -3.33 -20.68
CA GLY A 267 -13.79 -4.52 -21.53
C GLY A 267 -12.85 -5.70 -21.27
N LEU A 268 -11.79 -5.50 -20.45
CA LEU A 268 -10.76 -6.53 -20.24
C LEU A 268 -11.04 -7.39 -19.01
N GLU A 269 -10.58 -8.63 -19.08
CA GLU A 269 -10.56 -9.54 -17.93
C GLU A 269 -9.51 -9.12 -16.89
N THR A 270 -9.77 -9.41 -15.62
CA THR A 270 -8.89 -9.06 -14.50
C THR A 270 -7.45 -9.55 -14.68
N SER A 271 -7.26 -10.77 -15.19
CA SER A 271 -5.95 -11.35 -15.51
C SER A 271 -5.18 -10.55 -16.57
N THR A 272 -5.89 -9.97 -17.52
CA THR A 272 -5.31 -9.12 -18.58
C THR A 272 -4.88 -7.77 -17.99
N LEU A 273 -5.68 -7.20 -17.09
CA LEU A 273 -5.34 -5.94 -16.39
C LEU A 273 -4.04 -6.05 -15.60
N GLU A 274 -3.78 -7.20 -14.97
CA GLU A 274 -2.53 -7.46 -14.25
C GLU A 274 -1.30 -7.51 -15.17
N VAL A 275 -1.48 -7.84 -16.43
CA VAL A 275 -0.41 -7.85 -17.43
C VAL A 275 -0.22 -6.47 -18.07
N VAL A 276 -1.31 -5.73 -18.31
CA VAL A 276 -1.27 -4.41 -18.96
C VAL A 276 -0.73 -3.34 -18.00
N LEU A 277 -1.15 -3.37 -16.74
CA LEU A 277 -0.80 -2.38 -15.70
C LEU A 277 -0.18 -3.07 -14.46
N PRO A 278 0.94 -3.79 -14.62
CA PRO A 278 1.46 -4.69 -13.58
C PRO A 278 1.88 -3.96 -12.30
N GLU A 279 2.54 -2.80 -12.39
CA GLU A 279 2.98 -2.03 -11.22
C GLU A 279 1.76 -1.46 -10.48
N VAL A 280 0.78 -0.94 -11.22
CA VAL A 280 -0.42 -0.32 -10.66
C VAL A 280 -1.25 -1.36 -9.90
N THR A 281 -1.46 -2.53 -10.50
CA THR A 281 -2.23 -3.61 -9.86
C THR A 281 -1.54 -4.17 -8.63
N ARG A 282 -0.20 -4.34 -8.65
CA ARG A 282 0.56 -4.74 -7.47
C ARG A 282 0.52 -3.67 -6.37
N CYS A 283 0.62 -2.40 -6.75
CA CYS A 283 0.54 -1.27 -5.83
C CYS A 283 -0.82 -1.22 -5.10
N ILE A 284 -1.93 -1.32 -5.83
CA ILE A 284 -3.29 -1.36 -5.28
C ILE A 284 -3.45 -2.54 -4.31
N LYS A 285 -3.03 -3.74 -4.73
CA LYS A 285 -3.07 -4.93 -3.89
C LYS A 285 -2.23 -4.76 -2.62
N PHE A 286 -1.05 -4.16 -2.70
CA PHE A 286 -0.20 -3.89 -1.55
C PHE A 286 -0.82 -2.86 -0.60
N ALA A 287 -1.40 -1.79 -1.12
CA ALA A 287 -2.07 -0.76 -0.33
C ALA A 287 -3.30 -1.31 0.42
N SER A 288 -4.00 -2.27 -0.19
CA SER A 288 -5.18 -2.93 0.40
C SER A 288 -4.84 -4.05 1.37
N GLN A 289 -3.59 -4.51 1.42
CA GLN A 289 -3.15 -5.46 2.43
C GLN A 289 -3.17 -4.77 3.80
N GLY A 290 -4.30 -4.88 4.51
CA GLY A 290 -4.36 -4.59 5.93
C GLY A 290 -3.35 -5.45 6.68
N GLU A 291 -2.92 -5.05 7.86
CA GLU A 291 -2.38 -5.98 8.82
C GLU A 291 -3.38 -7.12 8.92
N LYS A 292 -2.92 -8.35 8.86
CA LYS A 292 -3.79 -9.50 9.11
C LYS A 292 -4.28 -9.33 10.55
N ILE A 293 -5.44 -8.72 10.71
CA ILE A 293 -6.13 -8.75 11.97
C ILE A 293 -6.39 -10.23 12.21
N ASN A 294 -5.80 -10.77 13.26
CA ASN A 294 -6.17 -12.09 13.71
C ASN A 294 -7.58 -11.97 14.31
N GLU A 295 -8.59 -12.10 13.45
CA GLU A 295 -10.00 -11.96 13.83
C GLU A 295 -10.33 -12.89 15.00
N ALA A 296 -9.75 -14.08 15.02
CA ALA A 296 -9.92 -15.05 16.10
C ALA A 296 -9.37 -14.52 17.43
N GLU A 297 -8.17 -13.93 17.42
CA GLU A 297 -7.55 -13.35 18.61
C GLU A 297 -8.31 -12.12 19.10
N SER A 298 -8.70 -11.23 18.19
CA SER A 298 -9.51 -10.05 18.50
C SER A 298 -10.88 -10.43 19.08
N LEU A 299 -11.50 -11.50 18.58
CA LEU A 299 -12.77 -12.00 19.09
C LEU A 299 -12.63 -12.74 20.42
N ARG A 300 -11.50 -13.41 20.67
CA ARG A 300 -11.26 -14.19 21.91
C ARG A 300 -11.49 -13.34 23.15
N ASP A 301 -10.86 -12.18 23.23
CA ASP A 301 -10.92 -11.32 24.42
C ASP A 301 -12.33 -10.74 24.62
N VAL A 302 -12.99 -10.39 23.52
CA VAL A 302 -14.39 -9.95 23.55
C VAL A 302 -15.30 -11.09 24.02
N LEU A 303 -15.14 -12.30 23.48
CA LEU A 303 -15.92 -13.48 23.85
C LEU A 303 -15.70 -13.87 25.31
N LEU A 304 -14.46 -13.86 25.80
CA LEU A 304 -14.15 -14.14 27.20
C LEU A 304 -14.82 -13.13 28.14
N SER A 305 -14.83 -11.84 27.78
CA SER A 305 -15.50 -10.81 28.59
C SER A 305 -17.02 -11.01 28.71
N ILE A 306 -17.63 -11.69 27.73
CA ILE A 306 -19.07 -11.98 27.72
C ILE A 306 -19.35 -13.33 28.38
N ALA A 307 -18.61 -14.37 27.99
CA ALA A 307 -18.88 -15.75 28.35
C ALA A 307 -18.48 -16.08 29.80
N ALA A 308 -17.32 -15.60 30.27
CA ALA A 308 -16.82 -15.94 31.57
C ALA A 308 -17.78 -15.59 32.72
N PRO A 309 -18.37 -14.39 32.81
CA PRO A 309 -19.37 -14.09 33.84
C PRO A 309 -20.63 -14.93 33.71
N ALA A 310 -21.06 -15.21 32.48
CA ALA A 310 -22.27 -16.03 32.24
C ALA A 310 -22.06 -17.47 32.69
N VAL A 311 -20.93 -18.10 32.35
CA VAL A 311 -20.63 -19.49 32.79
C VAL A 311 -20.38 -19.58 34.28
N ALA A 312 -19.77 -18.56 34.91
CA ALA A 312 -19.63 -18.48 36.35
C ALA A 312 -21.01 -18.53 37.06
N LYS A 313 -22.02 -17.85 36.56
CA LYS A 313 -23.41 -17.92 37.03
C LYS A 313 -24.07 -19.27 36.76
N LEU A 314 -23.84 -19.85 35.58
CA LEU A 314 -24.31 -21.19 35.22
C LEU A 314 -23.76 -22.22 36.24
N ASN A 315 -22.48 -22.16 36.57
CA ASN A 315 -21.82 -23.02 37.52
C ASN A 315 -22.39 -22.84 38.94
N ALA A 316 -22.80 -21.62 39.30
CA ALA A 316 -23.42 -21.29 40.58
C ALA A 316 -24.89 -21.77 40.68
N GLY A 317 -25.46 -22.33 39.61
CA GLY A 317 -26.83 -22.85 39.61
C GLY A 317 -27.91 -21.76 39.46
N SER A 318 -27.58 -20.61 38.86
CA SER A 318 -28.55 -19.55 38.52
C SER A 318 -29.64 -20.07 37.57
N ASN A 319 -30.85 -19.58 37.73
CA ASN A 319 -31.94 -19.98 36.85
C ASN A 319 -31.80 -19.35 35.45
N THR A 320 -32.48 -19.93 34.46
CA THR A 320 -32.43 -19.51 33.05
C THR A 320 -32.80 -18.04 32.85
N GLN A 321 -33.71 -17.50 33.67
CA GLN A 321 -34.14 -16.11 33.53
C GLN A 321 -33.04 -15.11 34.00
N GLU A 322 -32.38 -15.42 35.10
CA GLU A 322 -31.23 -14.66 35.58
C GLU A 322 -30.08 -14.68 34.58
N MET A 323 -29.82 -15.85 33.99
CA MET A 323 -28.82 -16.01 32.93
C MET A 323 -29.14 -15.12 31.68
N LYS A 324 -30.40 -15.12 31.24
CA LYS A 324 -30.82 -14.29 30.10
C LYS A 324 -30.64 -12.80 30.37
N ILE A 325 -30.97 -12.34 31.58
CA ILE A 325 -30.78 -10.94 31.99
C ILE A 325 -29.26 -10.61 32.01
N LEU A 326 -28.44 -11.47 32.58
CA LEU A 326 -26.98 -11.28 32.64
C LEU A 326 -26.37 -11.26 31.24
N CYS A 327 -26.73 -12.19 30.36
CA CYS A 327 -26.29 -12.24 28.99
C CYS A 327 -26.63 -10.94 28.24
N LYS A 328 -27.86 -10.45 28.37
CA LYS A 328 -28.29 -9.17 27.79
C LYS A 328 -27.49 -7.99 28.34
N THR A 329 -27.19 -7.99 29.64
CA THR A 329 -26.41 -6.94 30.27
C THR A 329 -24.94 -6.97 29.80
N ASN A 330 -24.35 -8.16 29.64
CA ASN A 330 -22.96 -8.30 29.19
C ASN A 330 -22.79 -7.99 27.70
N LEU A 331 -23.79 -8.26 26.89
CA LEU A 331 -23.73 -7.94 25.46
C LEU A 331 -23.65 -6.43 25.18
N ARG A 332 -24.50 -5.61 25.82
CA ARG A 332 -24.54 -4.14 25.62
C ARG A 332 -24.32 -3.77 24.15
N GLU A 333 -23.27 -2.99 23.90
CA GLU A 333 -22.85 -2.52 22.56
C GLU A 333 -22.41 -3.67 21.61
N LYS A 334 -22.09 -4.86 22.16
CA LYS A 334 -21.68 -6.03 21.39
C LYS A 334 -22.89 -6.85 20.87
N SER A 335 -24.12 -6.44 21.19
CA SER A 335 -25.37 -7.07 20.73
C SER A 335 -25.55 -7.05 19.19
N GLU A 336 -24.79 -6.21 18.50
CA GLU A 336 -24.74 -6.17 17.03
C GLU A 336 -23.88 -7.30 16.45
N LEU A 337 -22.86 -7.75 17.19
CA LEU A 337 -21.91 -8.78 16.76
C LEU A 337 -22.33 -10.19 17.20
N PHE A 338 -22.91 -10.31 18.40
CA PHE A 338 -23.18 -11.62 18.99
C PHE A 338 -24.66 -11.74 19.43
N ASP A 339 -25.14 -12.99 19.37
CA ASP A 339 -26.38 -13.40 20.02
C ASP A 339 -26.08 -14.46 21.08
N LEU A 340 -26.70 -14.32 22.24
CA LEU A 340 -26.57 -15.25 23.36
C LEU A 340 -27.90 -15.90 23.65
N SER A 341 -27.94 -17.22 23.60
CA SER A 341 -29.11 -18.01 23.99
C SER A 341 -28.74 -18.97 25.13
N VAL A 342 -29.71 -19.19 26.04
CA VAL A 342 -29.54 -20.10 27.16
C VAL A 342 -30.66 -21.11 27.09
N GLU A 343 -30.29 -22.41 27.01
CA GLU A 343 -31.20 -23.53 27.00
C GLU A 343 -30.74 -24.53 28.11
N GLY A 344 -31.55 -24.63 29.17
CA GLY A 344 -31.18 -25.47 30.31
C GLY A 344 -29.87 -25.02 30.98
N GLU A 345 -28.88 -25.93 31.05
CA GLU A 345 -27.53 -25.67 31.58
C GLU A 345 -26.50 -25.37 30.46
N GLN A 346 -26.95 -24.95 29.29
CA GLN A 346 -26.11 -24.69 28.13
C GLN A 346 -26.24 -23.22 27.67
N LEU A 347 -25.09 -22.56 27.45
CA LEU A 347 -24.97 -21.22 26.87
C LEU A 347 -24.48 -21.33 25.42
N SER A 348 -25.22 -20.80 24.48
CA SER A 348 -24.81 -20.71 23.07
C SER A 348 -24.52 -19.28 22.69
N ILE A 349 -23.38 -19.07 22.03
CA ILE A 349 -22.92 -17.78 21.51
C ILE A 349 -22.89 -17.87 19.98
N ALA A 350 -23.71 -17.11 19.30
CA ALA A 350 -23.76 -17.04 17.85
C ALA A 350 -23.13 -15.72 17.35
N LEU A 351 -22.42 -15.76 16.22
CA LEU A 351 -21.92 -14.58 15.53
C LEU A 351 -22.98 -14.09 14.52
N LYS A 352 -23.35 -12.82 14.60
CA LYS A 352 -24.32 -12.18 13.69
C LYS A 352 -23.70 -11.57 12.43
N SER A 353 -22.38 -11.38 12.42
CA SER A 353 -21.71 -10.70 11.33
C SER A 353 -21.61 -11.60 10.10
N ASN A 354 -21.99 -11.03 8.94
CA ASN A 354 -21.75 -11.66 7.63
C ASN A 354 -20.42 -11.24 7.01
N ILE A 355 -19.71 -10.30 7.64
CA ILE A 355 -18.45 -9.72 7.15
C ILE A 355 -17.26 -10.47 7.75
N LEU A 356 -17.35 -10.82 9.05
CA LEU A 356 -16.31 -11.57 9.73
C LEU A 356 -16.37 -13.04 9.30
N ASN A 357 -15.28 -13.51 8.69
CA ASN A 357 -15.18 -14.91 8.20
C ASN A 357 -14.53 -15.82 9.25
N VAL A 358 -15.05 -15.79 10.46
CA VAL A 358 -14.58 -16.66 11.55
C VAL A 358 -15.53 -17.86 11.67
N ARG A 359 -15.01 -19.06 11.41
CA ARG A 359 -15.74 -20.31 11.60
C ARG A 359 -15.71 -20.67 13.10
N GLY A 360 -16.43 -21.68 13.50
CA GLY A 360 -16.48 -22.17 14.91
C GLY A 360 -17.66 -21.67 15.71
N PHE A 361 -18.52 -20.84 15.10
CA PHE A 361 -19.80 -20.45 15.69
C PHE A 361 -20.97 -21.33 15.20
N PRO A 362 -22.00 -21.55 16.05
CA PRO A 362 -22.13 -21.08 17.43
C PRO A 362 -21.21 -21.81 18.40
N ILE A 363 -20.64 -21.07 19.37
CA ILE A 363 -19.86 -21.66 20.47
C ILE A 363 -20.81 -22.07 21.59
N THR A 364 -20.79 -23.32 21.94
CA THR A 364 -21.64 -23.87 23.02
C THR A 364 -20.82 -24.18 24.25
N LEU A 365 -21.22 -23.64 25.40
CA LEU A 365 -20.57 -23.77 26.69
C LEU A 365 -21.50 -24.48 27.69
N GLU A 366 -21.00 -25.51 28.36
CA GLU A 366 -21.74 -26.29 29.34
C GLU A 366 -21.27 -25.96 30.77
N LYS A 367 -22.10 -26.35 31.73
CA LYS A 367 -21.74 -26.24 33.15
C LYS A 367 -20.49 -27.05 33.48
N GLY A 368 -19.52 -26.40 34.14
CA GLY A 368 -18.24 -27.00 34.51
C GLY A 368 -17.18 -27.02 33.42
N GLU A 369 -17.48 -26.53 32.24
CA GLU A 369 -16.53 -26.45 31.13
C GLU A 369 -15.53 -25.29 31.31
N ASP A 370 -14.28 -25.50 30.90
CA ASP A 370 -13.28 -24.42 30.86
C ASP A 370 -13.54 -23.49 29.69
N VAL A 371 -14.02 -22.29 30.01
CA VAL A 371 -14.43 -21.25 29.04
C VAL A 371 -13.29 -20.86 28.13
N VAL A 372 -12.08 -20.67 28.68
CA VAL A 372 -10.91 -20.22 27.93
C VAL A 372 -10.52 -21.26 26.88
N SER A 373 -10.28 -22.48 27.32
CA SER A 373 -9.89 -23.57 26.43
C SER A 373 -10.96 -23.89 25.39
N LYS A 374 -12.24 -23.74 25.72
CA LYS A 374 -13.32 -23.99 24.76
C LYS A 374 -13.40 -22.93 23.68
N ILE A 375 -13.33 -21.66 24.06
CA ILE A 375 -13.32 -20.53 23.10
C ILE A 375 -12.10 -20.63 22.20
N GLU A 376 -10.91 -20.84 22.74
CA GLU A 376 -9.69 -20.98 21.95
C GLU A 376 -9.76 -22.13 20.94
N ARG A 377 -10.21 -23.31 21.35
CA ARG A 377 -10.40 -24.46 20.43
C ARG A 377 -11.42 -24.15 19.34
N SER A 378 -12.53 -23.49 19.69
CA SER A 378 -13.58 -23.15 18.74
C SER A 378 -13.09 -22.15 17.68
N LEU A 379 -12.22 -21.22 18.07
CA LEU A 379 -11.62 -20.23 17.16
C LEU A 379 -10.43 -20.81 16.36
N GLN A 380 -9.67 -21.76 16.92
CA GLN A 380 -8.52 -22.39 16.28
C GLN A 380 -8.88 -23.51 15.29
N SER A 381 -10.09 -24.05 15.33
CA SER A 381 -10.53 -25.11 14.42
C SER A 381 -10.55 -24.71 12.93
N ASN A 382 -9.88 -23.63 12.57
CA ASN A 382 -9.91 -22.95 11.27
C ASN A 382 -8.53 -22.60 10.70
N ALA A 383 -7.43 -23.07 11.26
CA ALA A 383 -6.09 -22.94 10.69
C ALA A 383 -5.82 -24.02 9.62
#